data_952ac6532da9edff5c3ea7f66d6ce1af
#
_entry.id   952ac6532da9edff5c3ea7f66d6ce1af
#
_cell.length_a   1.000
_cell.length_b   1.000
_cell.length_c   1.000
_cell.angle_alpha   90.00
_cell.angle_beta   90.00
_cell.angle_gamma   90.00
#
_symmetry.space_group_name_H-M   'P 1'
#
loop_
_entity.id
_entity.type
_entity.pdbx_description
1 polymer ?
#
loop_
_entity_poly.entity_id
_entity_poly.type
_entity_poly.pdbx_seq_one_letter_code
_entity_poly.pdbx_strand_id
1 'polypeptide(L)'
;MTARGATRQLRIVFDARLPTARWGPLFHVFRLEHPDLRLEWQPTGFPIRGRSLLDGADAGLFVEPPPEAGVSALTLDVSPMVVIVAAGDRLSHSTELRVADILDRPFPGGPNLNPEWTSFWTLDEQRGGPATCTADDVESADDALAVIAAGRAIGTLPTRMADGLAHPGVIALPLRDGPRVRTRLVWHSQPNNPIVDALLELATAWTRDGRRT
;
A
#
# COMPACT_ATOMS: atom_id res chain seq x y z
N MET A 1 -36.86 25.21 -17.10
CA MET A 1 -36.21 23.93 -17.48
C MET A 1 -34.79 24.00 -16.90
N THR A 2 -34.64 23.54 -15.67
CA THR A 2 -33.34 23.56 -14.95
C THR A 2 -32.49 22.43 -15.52
N ALA A 3 -31.38 22.77 -16.16
CA ALA A 3 -30.37 21.79 -16.56
C ALA A 3 -29.94 21.03 -15.32
N ARG A 4 -30.22 19.72 -15.24
CA ARG A 4 -29.61 18.82 -14.28
C ARG A 4 -28.09 18.87 -14.57
N GLY A 5 -27.36 19.60 -13.73
CA GLY A 5 -25.92 19.61 -13.78
C GLY A 5 -25.40 18.18 -13.74
N ALA A 6 -24.54 17.81 -14.67
CA ALA A 6 -23.87 16.52 -14.63
C ALA A 6 -23.17 16.41 -13.27
N THR A 7 -23.56 15.44 -12.47
CA THR A 7 -22.92 15.18 -11.17
C THR A 7 -21.44 14.88 -11.45
N ARG A 8 -20.57 15.77 -10.97
CA ARG A 8 -19.11 15.55 -11.09
C ARG A 8 -18.75 14.31 -10.29
N GLN A 9 -17.94 13.44 -10.84
CA GLN A 9 -17.54 12.17 -10.21
C GLN A 9 -16.03 12.10 -10.11
N LEU A 10 -15.53 11.57 -9.00
CA LEU A 10 -14.13 11.24 -8.80
C LEU A 10 -14.04 9.79 -8.32
N ARG A 11 -13.38 8.95 -9.09
CA ARG A 11 -13.12 7.56 -8.74
C ARG A 11 -11.74 7.43 -8.15
N ILE A 12 -11.68 6.89 -6.93
CA ILE A 12 -10.43 6.64 -6.22
C ILE A 12 -10.28 5.16 -5.97
N VAL A 13 -9.24 4.58 -6.54
CA VAL A 13 -8.82 3.23 -6.21
C VAL A 13 -7.86 3.27 -5.01
N PHE A 14 -7.91 2.29 -4.12
CA PHE A 14 -7.04 2.29 -2.94
C PHE A 14 -6.61 0.89 -2.54
N ASP A 15 -5.42 0.77 -1.98
CA ASP A 15 -4.95 -0.46 -1.34
C ASP A 15 -5.86 -0.78 -0.14
N ALA A 16 -6.61 -1.88 -0.24
CA ALA A 16 -7.60 -2.27 0.77
C ALA A 16 -7.00 -2.50 2.17
N ARG A 17 -5.68 -2.65 2.28
CA ARG A 17 -4.96 -2.82 3.55
C ARG A 17 -4.62 -1.50 4.24
N LEU A 18 -4.83 -0.36 3.58
CA LEU A 18 -4.55 0.95 4.15
C LEU A 18 -5.46 1.25 5.35
N PRO A 19 -4.92 1.78 6.45
CA PRO A 19 -5.73 2.20 7.59
C PRO A 19 -6.58 3.42 7.20
N THR A 20 -7.87 3.18 6.94
CA THR A 20 -8.83 4.21 6.50
C THR A 20 -9.00 5.33 7.53
N ALA A 21 -8.80 5.05 8.82
CA ALA A 21 -8.86 6.04 9.89
C ALA A 21 -7.88 7.21 9.68
N ARG A 22 -6.73 6.97 9.06
CA ARG A 22 -5.70 8.00 8.82
C ARG A 22 -6.08 8.93 7.66
N TRP A 23 -6.65 8.39 6.59
CA TRP A 23 -6.92 9.13 5.36
C TRP A 23 -8.37 9.58 5.23
N GLY A 24 -9.27 8.92 5.97
CA GLY A 24 -10.69 9.27 6.02
C GLY A 24 -10.95 10.75 6.29
N PRO A 25 -10.27 11.41 7.27
CA PRO A 25 -10.45 12.83 7.52
C PRO A 25 -10.08 13.73 6.33
N LEU A 26 -8.99 13.44 5.59
CA LEU A 26 -8.64 14.19 4.37
C LEU A 26 -9.78 14.18 3.35
N PHE A 27 -10.30 13.00 3.05
CA PHE A 27 -11.38 12.85 2.08
C PHE A 27 -12.73 13.34 2.60
N HIS A 28 -12.93 13.35 3.91
CA HIS A 28 -14.10 13.96 4.52
C HIS A 28 -14.10 15.48 4.30
N VAL A 29 -12.98 16.16 4.58
CA VAL A 29 -12.84 17.60 4.30
C VAL A 29 -13.03 17.87 2.82
N PHE A 30 -12.42 17.09 1.93
CA PHE A 30 -12.58 17.22 0.50
C PHE A 30 -14.05 17.16 0.05
N ARG A 31 -14.83 16.24 0.62
CA ARG A 31 -16.27 16.14 0.35
C ARG A 31 -17.07 17.35 0.84
N LEU A 32 -16.68 17.93 1.98
CA LEU A 32 -17.36 19.15 2.49
C LEU A 32 -17.11 20.36 1.59
N GLU A 33 -15.91 20.47 1.01
CA GLU A 33 -15.55 21.53 0.07
C GLU A 33 -16.19 21.34 -1.32
N HIS A 34 -16.55 20.09 -1.66
CA HIS A 34 -17.13 19.73 -2.95
C HIS A 34 -18.45 18.94 -2.79
N PRO A 35 -19.53 19.57 -2.29
CA PRO A 35 -20.78 18.86 -1.95
C PRO A 35 -21.49 18.23 -3.16
N ASP A 36 -21.30 18.79 -4.37
CA ASP A 36 -21.88 18.25 -5.61
C ASP A 36 -21.04 17.13 -6.25
N LEU A 37 -19.92 16.76 -5.63
CA LEU A 37 -19.02 15.73 -6.11
C LEU A 37 -19.43 14.35 -5.56
N ARG A 38 -19.60 13.38 -6.45
CA ARG A 38 -19.73 11.98 -6.10
C ARG A 38 -18.33 11.35 -6.00
N LEU A 39 -17.93 10.97 -4.79
CA LEU A 39 -16.73 10.17 -4.56
C LEU A 39 -17.08 8.68 -4.65
N GLU A 40 -16.39 7.97 -5.52
CA GLU A 40 -16.47 6.50 -5.61
C GLU A 40 -15.15 5.90 -5.14
N TRP A 41 -15.25 4.95 -4.20
CA TRP A 41 -14.12 4.23 -3.63
C TRP A 41 -14.10 2.80 -4.14
N GLN A 42 -12.98 2.41 -4.72
CA GLN A 42 -12.78 1.07 -5.21
C GLN A 42 -11.54 0.45 -4.55
N PRO A 43 -11.71 -0.56 -3.68
CA PRO A 43 -10.57 -1.27 -3.12
C PRO A 43 -9.87 -2.09 -4.20
N THR A 44 -8.54 -2.12 -4.17
CA THR A 44 -7.77 -3.09 -4.94
C THR A 44 -7.85 -4.46 -4.28
N GLY A 45 -7.76 -5.51 -5.07
CA GLY A 45 -7.51 -6.86 -4.55
C GLY A 45 -6.10 -6.98 -3.95
N PHE A 46 -5.90 -8.00 -3.13
CA PHE A 46 -4.59 -8.47 -2.70
C PHE A 46 -4.45 -9.96 -3.06
N PRO A 47 -3.30 -10.38 -3.55
CA PRO A 47 -2.15 -9.57 -3.99
C PRO A 47 -2.49 -8.69 -5.20
N ILE A 48 -1.75 -7.60 -5.39
CA ILE A 48 -1.97 -6.73 -6.56
C ILE A 48 -1.58 -7.49 -7.82
N ARG A 49 -2.50 -7.53 -8.76
CA ARG A 49 -2.38 -8.23 -10.03
C ARG A 49 -2.54 -7.25 -11.20
N GLY A 50 -1.99 -7.61 -12.36
CA GLY A 50 -2.08 -6.76 -13.53
C GLY A 50 -1.04 -5.64 -13.56
N ARG A 51 -1.13 -4.76 -14.57
CA ARG A 51 -0.09 -3.76 -14.86
C ARG A 51 -0.49 -2.33 -14.52
N SER A 52 -1.77 -1.98 -14.58
CA SER A 52 -2.21 -0.62 -14.30
C SER A 52 -2.83 -0.50 -12.93
N LEU A 53 -2.33 0.42 -12.14
CA LEU A 53 -2.85 0.73 -10.80
C LEU A 53 -4.12 1.59 -10.88
N LEU A 54 -4.27 2.39 -11.94
CA LEU A 54 -5.34 3.39 -12.10
C LEU A 54 -6.38 2.99 -13.15
N ASP A 55 -6.50 1.70 -13.49
CA ASP A 55 -7.44 1.29 -14.53
C ASP A 55 -8.87 1.73 -14.21
N GLY A 56 -9.39 2.67 -15.03
CA GLY A 56 -10.71 3.26 -14.87
C GLY A 56 -10.88 4.19 -13.66
N ALA A 57 -9.82 4.54 -12.92
CA ALA A 57 -9.84 5.49 -11.81
C ALA A 57 -9.19 6.83 -12.18
N ASP A 58 -9.59 7.91 -11.51
CA ASP A 58 -9.01 9.24 -11.66
C ASP A 58 -7.76 9.42 -10.78
N ALA A 59 -7.77 8.81 -9.61
CA ALA A 59 -6.67 8.82 -8.65
C ALA A 59 -6.60 7.51 -7.86
N GLY A 60 -5.47 7.28 -7.21
CA GLY A 60 -5.26 6.11 -6.37
C GLY A 60 -4.51 6.43 -5.08
N LEU A 61 -4.78 5.67 -4.02
CA LEU A 61 -4.07 5.74 -2.75
C LEU A 61 -3.37 4.40 -2.50
N PHE A 62 -2.05 4.38 -2.60
CA PHE A 62 -1.25 3.16 -2.54
C PHE A 62 -0.07 3.29 -1.58
N VAL A 63 0.37 2.12 -1.11
CA VAL A 63 1.60 1.97 -0.34
C VAL A 63 2.63 1.34 -1.25
N GLU A 64 3.62 2.17 -1.77
CA GLU A 64 4.58 1.73 -2.81
C GLU A 64 3.96 0.62 -3.72
N PRO A 65 4.29 0.42 -4.89
CA PRO A 65 5.50 0.63 -5.63
C PRO A 65 5.62 2.01 -6.26
N PRO A 66 6.70 2.25 -6.98
CA PRO A 66 6.87 3.47 -7.75
C PRO A 66 5.76 3.64 -8.79
N PRO A 67 5.44 4.88 -9.17
CA PRO A 67 4.44 5.14 -10.19
C PRO A 67 4.87 4.58 -11.54
N GLU A 68 3.91 4.04 -12.26
CA GLU A 68 4.05 3.61 -13.65
C GLU A 68 4.33 4.79 -14.58
N ALA A 69 4.79 4.51 -15.79
CA ALA A 69 4.94 5.54 -16.82
C ALA A 69 3.60 6.24 -17.10
N GLY A 70 3.60 7.57 -17.12
CA GLY A 70 2.38 8.37 -17.27
C GLY A 70 1.56 8.55 -16.00
N VAL A 71 2.05 8.07 -14.86
CA VAL A 71 1.45 8.27 -13.53
C VAL A 71 2.33 9.20 -12.70
N SER A 72 1.71 10.20 -12.11
CA SER A 72 2.33 11.11 -11.14
C SER A 72 1.99 10.70 -9.72
N ALA A 73 2.83 11.08 -8.74
CA ALA A 73 2.62 10.73 -7.35
C ALA A 73 2.98 11.85 -6.39
N LEU A 74 2.14 12.02 -5.36
CA LEU A 74 2.40 12.83 -4.17
C LEU A 74 2.61 11.91 -2.97
N THR A 75 3.77 12.02 -2.30
CA THR A 75 4.00 11.27 -1.06
C THR A 75 3.25 11.92 0.09
N LEU A 76 2.32 11.18 0.67
CA LEU A 76 1.51 11.61 1.81
C LEU A 76 2.15 11.25 3.16
N ASP A 77 2.83 10.12 3.23
CA ASP A 77 3.46 9.60 4.45
C ASP A 77 4.67 8.73 4.12
N VAL A 78 5.57 8.59 5.11
CA VAL A 78 6.74 7.71 5.03
C VAL A 78 6.83 6.92 6.32
N SER A 79 6.83 5.60 6.24
CA SER A 79 6.84 4.68 7.38
C SER A 79 8.06 3.76 7.33
N PRO A 80 8.62 3.33 8.47
CA PRO A 80 9.56 2.21 8.50
C PRO A 80 8.89 0.92 8.00
N MET A 81 9.71 -0.02 7.57
CA MET A 81 9.28 -1.37 7.23
C MET A 81 9.41 -2.29 8.45
N VAL A 82 8.51 -3.25 8.56
CA VAL A 82 8.59 -4.38 9.49
C VAL A 82 8.61 -5.68 8.71
N VAL A 83 9.13 -6.73 9.34
CA VAL A 83 9.05 -8.12 8.87
C VAL A 83 7.99 -8.85 9.67
N ILE A 84 7.15 -9.61 8.98
CA ILE A 84 6.16 -10.51 9.59
C ILE A 84 6.76 -11.93 9.57
N VAL A 85 6.84 -12.55 10.72
CA VAL A 85 7.33 -13.92 10.89
C VAL A 85 6.34 -14.74 11.68
N ALA A 86 6.40 -16.08 11.58
CA ALA A 86 5.61 -16.94 12.46
C ALA A 86 5.97 -16.69 13.92
N ALA A 87 4.98 -16.76 14.82
CA ALA A 87 5.19 -16.58 16.26
C ALA A 87 6.19 -17.62 16.85
N GLY A 88 6.27 -18.81 16.23
CA GLY A 88 7.22 -19.86 16.60
C GLY A 88 8.56 -19.84 15.82
N ASP A 89 8.78 -18.84 14.97
CA ASP A 89 10.06 -18.72 14.25
C ASP A 89 11.17 -18.27 15.19
N ARG A 90 12.42 -18.74 14.95
CA ARG A 90 13.59 -18.28 15.71
C ARG A 90 13.78 -16.77 15.71
N LEU A 91 13.41 -16.11 14.62
CA LEU A 91 13.50 -14.66 14.47
C LEU A 91 12.54 -13.92 15.41
N SER A 92 11.44 -14.56 15.83
CA SER A 92 10.44 -13.95 16.73
C SER A 92 10.99 -13.58 18.10
N HIS A 93 12.14 -14.16 18.49
CA HIS A 93 12.82 -13.84 19.74
C HIS A 93 13.69 -12.57 19.68
N SER A 94 13.85 -12.00 18.48
CA SER A 94 14.60 -10.75 18.28
C SER A 94 13.71 -9.54 18.58
N THR A 95 14.32 -8.45 19.00
CA THR A 95 13.61 -7.15 19.16
C THR A 95 13.56 -6.33 17.88
N GLU A 96 14.53 -6.56 16.99
CA GLU A 96 14.62 -5.98 15.66
C GLU A 96 15.41 -6.92 14.74
N LEU A 97 15.24 -6.77 13.42
CA LEU A 97 15.95 -7.52 12.40
C LEU A 97 16.69 -6.56 11.46
N ARG A 98 17.70 -7.10 10.77
CA ARG A 98 18.35 -6.46 9.63
C ARG A 98 17.90 -7.15 8.34
N VAL A 99 18.01 -6.44 7.22
CA VAL A 99 17.76 -7.05 5.90
C VAL A 99 18.56 -8.32 5.70
N ALA A 100 19.83 -8.34 6.11
CA ALA A 100 20.69 -9.51 6.00
C ALA A 100 20.18 -10.76 6.74
N ASP A 101 19.37 -10.58 7.80
CA ASP A 101 18.84 -11.70 8.60
C ASP A 101 17.71 -12.46 7.88
N ILE A 102 17.18 -11.89 6.78
CA ILE A 102 16.01 -12.41 6.09
C ILE A 102 16.20 -12.64 4.59
N LEU A 103 17.41 -12.41 4.05
CA LEU A 103 17.66 -12.55 2.61
C LEU A 103 17.51 -13.98 2.09
N ASP A 104 17.68 -14.98 2.91
CA ASP A 104 17.55 -16.41 2.60
C ASP A 104 16.11 -16.94 2.77
N ARG A 105 15.21 -16.11 3.28
CA ARG A 105 13.84 -16.54 3.61
C ARG A 105 12.91 -16.41 2.41
N PRO A 106 12.00 -17.38 2.22
CA PRO A 106 10.99 -17.32 1.17
C PRO A 106 9.88 -16.35 1.53
N PHE A 107 9.20 -15.85 0.49
CA PHE A 107 7.98 -15.04 0.60
C PHE A 107 6.77 -15.80 0.09
N PRO A 108 5.54 -15.45 0.50
CA PRO A 108 4.34 -16.04 -0.08
C PRO A 108 4.31 -15.82 -1.60
N GLY A 109 4.03 -16.88 -2.36
CA GLY A 109 3.90 -16.84 -3.81
C GLY A 109 2.45 -16.74 -4.25
N GLY A 110 2.23 -16.66 -5.56
CA GLY A 110 0.90 -16.66 -6.17
C GLY A 110 0.98 -16.43 -7.68
N PRO A 111 -0.07 -16.77 -8.43
CA PRO A 111 -0.10 -16.56 -9.86
C PRO A 111 -0.33 -15.10 -10.23
N ASN A 112 0.25 -14.66 -11.34
CA ASN A 112 0.00 -13.36 -11.96
C ASN A 112 0.24 -12.14 -11.04
N LEU A 113 1.17 -12.24 -10.10
CA LEU A 113 1.58 -11.12 -9.26
C LEU A 113 2.16 -10.00 -10.13
N ASN A 114 1.90 -8.76 -9.75
CA ASN A 114 2.57 -7.62 -10.38
C ASN A 114 4.07 -7.66 -10.02
N PRO A 115 4.99 -7.74 -11.02
CA PRO A 115 6.42 -7.95 -10.74
C PRO A 115 7.06 -6.80 -9.94
N GLU A 116 6.71 -5.55 -10.25
CA GLU A 116 7.28 -4.37 -9.58
C GLU A 116 6.84 -4.32 -8.12
N TRP A 117 5.55 -4.65 -7.89
CA TRP A 117 4.99 -4.74 -6.56
C TRP A 117 5.62 -5.87 -5.74
N THR A 118 5.78 -7.03 -6.36
CA THR A 118 6.43 -8.18 -5.72
C THR A 118 7.87 -7.85 -5.37
N SER A 119 8.65 -7.37 -6.34
CA SER A 119 10.07 -7.03 -6.18
C SER A 119 10.31 -6.06 -5.01
N PHE A 120 9.44 -5.06 -4.85
CA PHE A 120 9.54 -4.12 -3.73
C PHE A 120 9.31 -4.81 -2.38
N TRP A 121 8.24 -5.60 -2.25
CA TRP A 121 7.89 -6.24 -0.97
C TRP A 121 8.77 -7.42 -0.61
N THR A 122 9.39 -8.06 -1.59
CA THR A 122 10.35 -9.15 -1.38
C THR A 122 11.79 -8.66 -1.21
N LEU A 123 12.03 -7.35 -1.30
CA LEU A 123 13.35 -6.73 -1.14
C LEU A 123 14.36 -7.19 -2.20
N ASP A 124 13.93 -7.33 -3.46
CA ASP A 124 14.79 -7.86 -4.53
C ASP A 124 16.01 -6.96 -4.79
N GLU A 125 15.85 -5.63 -4.66
CA GLU A 125 16.97 -4.68 -4.77
C GLU A 125 18.04 -4.96 -3.71
N GLN A 126 17.63 -5.17 -2.45
CA GLN A 126 18.55 -5.47 -1.34
C GLN A 126 19.16 -6.87 -1.44
N ARG A 127 18.45 -7.79 -2.11
CA ARG A 127 18.95 -9.16 -2.39
C ARG A 127 19.93 -9.21 -3.56
N GLY A 128 19.86 -8.24 -4.46
CA GLY A 128 20.54 -8.30 -5.75
C GLY A 128 19.88 -9.27 -6.74
N GLY A 129 18.60 -9.60 -6.54
CA GLY A 129 17.82 -10.47 -7.41
C GLY A 129 16.49 -10.91 -6.77
N PRO A 130 15.66 -11.65 -7.52
CA PRO A 130 14.35 -12.06 -7.06
C PRO A 130 14.41 -12.99 -5.85
N ALA A 131 13.49 -12.79 -4.91
CA ALA A 131 13.32 -13.66 -3.77
C ALA A 131 12.77 -15.02 -4.18
N THR A 132 13.07 -16.04 -3.38
CA THR A 132 12.37 -17.31 -3.45
C THR A 132 10.93 -17.11 -2.94
N CYS A 133 9.95 -17.55 -3.72
CA CYS A 133 8.57 -17.59 -3.31
C CYS A 133 8.11 -19.02 -3.06
N THR A 134 7.18 -19.19 -2.10
CA THR A 134 6.54 -20.48 -1.87
C THR A 134 5.67 -20.87 -3.06
N ALA A 135 5.38 -22.16 -3.20
CA ALA A 135 4.47 -22.65 -4.25
C ALA A 135 2.97 -22.49 -3.88
N ASP A 136 2.68 -21.75 -2.81
CA ASP A 136 1.30 -21.51 -2.37
C ASP A 136 0.57 -20.58 -3.34
N ASP A 137 -0.68 -20.87 -3.59
CA ASP A 137 -1.55 -20.01 -4.39
C ASP A 137 -2.25 -18.98 -3.50
N VAL A 138 -1.51 -17.93 -3.18
CA VAL A 138 -2.01 -16.85 -2.31
C VAL A 138 -2.95 -15.95 -3.11
N GLU A 139 -4.21 -15.88 -2.69
CA GLU A 139 -5.24 -15.05 -3.30
C GLU A 139 -5.71 -13.89 -2.42
N SER A 140 -5.40 -13.94 -1.12
CA SER A 140 -5.79 -12.92 -0.15
C SER A 140 -4.68 -12.62 0.86
N ALA A 141 -4.85 -11.53 1.62
CA ALA A 141 -3.97 -11.21 2.74
C ALA A 141 -4.01 -12.30 3.82
N ASP A 142 -5.17 -12.91 4.05
CA ASP A 142 -5.35 -13.98 5.03
C ASP A 142 -4.60 -15.24 4.60
N ASP A 143 -4.60 -15.58 3.31
CA ASP A 143 -3.79 -16.70 2.77
C ASP A 143 -2.30 -16.45 3.00
N ALA A 144 -1.84 -15.23 2.69
CA ALA A 144 -0.44 -14.85 2.95
C ALA A 144 -0.08 -15.01 4.43
N LEU A 145 -0.96 -14.52 5.33
CA LEU A 145 -0.75 -14.66 6.77
C LEU A 145 -0.78 -16.12 7.24
N ALA A 146 -1.63 -16.95 6.66
CA ALA A 146 -1.66 -18.38 6.97
C ALA A 146 -0.36 -19.08 6.57
N VAL A 147 0.20 -18.76 5.39
CA VAL A 147 1.48 -19.27 4.92
C VAL A 147 2.62 -18.83 5.85
N ILE A 148 2.61 -17.57 6.29
CA ILE A 148 3.59 -17.01 7.22
C ILE A 148 3.45 -17.66 8.61
N ALA A 149 2.24 -17.74 9.15
CA ALA A 149 1.95 -18.35 10.45
C ALA A 149 2.37 -19.83 10.53
N ALA A 150 2.29 -20.53 9.39
CA ALA A 150 2.81 -21.91 9.26
C ALA A 150 4.35 -22.01 9.20
N GLY A 151 5.07 -20.88 9.28
CA GLY A 151 6.54 -20.83 9.24
C GLY A 151 7.15 -21.12 7.87
N ARG A 152 6.34 -21.13 6.80
CA ARG A 152 6.79 -21.44 5.43
C ARG A 152 7.35 -20.24 4.68
N ALA A 153 7.00 -19.05 5.11
CA ALA A 153 7.41 -17.78 4.50
C ALA A 153 7.53 -16.68 5.56
N ILE A 154 8.09 -15.55 5.14
CA ILE A 154 8.02 -14.27 5.85
C ILE A 154 7.27 -13.26 4.98
N GLY A 155 6.89 -12.13 5.56
CA GLY A 155 6.32 -11.00 4.82
C GLY A 155 6.95 -9.69 5.24
N THR A 156 6.75 -8.65 4.45
CA THR A 156 7.12 -7.27 4.80
C THR A 156 5.92 -6.36 4.69
N LEU A 157 5.82 -5.41 5.60
CA LEU A 157 4.76 -4.39 5.65
C LEU A 157 5.32 -3.07 6.18
N PRO A 158 4.69 -1.92 5.88
CA PRO A 158 4.96 -0.71 6.66
C PRO A 158 4.44 -0.87 8.08
N THR A 159 5.16 -0.33 9.06
CA THR A 159 4.79 -0.38 10.49
C THR A 159 3.33 -0.04 10.71
N ARG A 160 2.82 1.02 10.08
CA ARG A 160 1.43 1.47 10.26
C ARG A 160 0.36 0.48 9.79
N MET A 161 0.69 -0.42 8.87
CA MET A 161 -0.22 -1.51 8.47
C MET A 161 -0.11 -2.68 9.43
N ALA A 162 1.08 -2.89 10.00
CA ALA A 162 1.30 -3.94 10.98
C ALA A 162 0.64 -3.64 12.33
N ASP A 163 0.46 -2.36 12.70
CA ASP A 163 -0.25 -1.96 13.94
C ASP A 163 -1.70 -2.48 13.99
N GLY A 164 -2.32 -2.68 12.83
CA GLY A 164 -3.66 -3.26 12.70
C GLY A 164 -3.69 -4.77 12.49
N LEU A 165 -2.54 -5.43 12.45
CA LEU A 165 -2.43 -6.85 12.15
C LEU A 165 -2.73 -7.70 13.41
N ALA A 166 -3.96 -8.12 13.56
CA ALA A 166 -4.40 -8.98 14.68
C ALA A 166 -4.45 -10.46 14.25
N HIS A 167 -3.29 -11.11 14.13
CA HIS A 167 -3.22 -12.54 13.83
C HIS A 167 -2.31 -13.24 14.85
N PRO A 168 -2.85 -14.17 15.69
CA PRO A 168 -2.11 -14.75 16.81
C PRO A 168 -0.91 -15.61 16.41
N GLY A 169 -0.89 -16.08 15.16
CA GLY A 169 0.19 -16.93 14.63
C GLY A 169 1.40 -16.19 14.07
N VAL A 170 1.40 -14.86 14.07
CA VAL A 170 2.49 -14.05 13.50
C VAL A 170 2.92 -12.92 14.42
N ILE A 171 4.17 -12.48 14.25
CA ILE A 171 4.76 -11.35 14.95
C ILE A 171 5.38 -10.40 13.93
N ALA A 172 5.16 -9.10 14.12
CA ALA A 172 5.79 -8.03 13.36
C ALA A 172 7.05 -7.53 14.09
N LEU A 173 8.18 -7.52 13.43
CA LEU A 173 9.46 -7.06 13.97
C LEU A 173 10.00 -5.89 13.14
N PRO A 174 10.53 -4.83 13.78
CA PRO A 174 11.18 -3.73 13.08
C PRO A 174 12.30 -4.23 12.16
N LEU A 175 12.35 -3.73 10.92
CA LEU A 175 13.45 -3.93 10.00
C LEU A 175 14.33 -2.68 10.01
N ARG A 176 15.44 -2.73 10.73
CA ARG A 176 16.27 -1.58 11.09
C ARG A 176 16.85 -0.83 9.89
N ASP A 177 17.37 -1.56 8.92
CA ASP A 177 18.03 -1.08 7.71
C ASP A 177 17.20 -1.31 6.44
N GLY A 178 15.90 -1.64 6.61
CA GLY A 178 14.97 -1.81 5.52
C GLY A 178 14.61 -0.48 4.84
N PRO A 179 14.06 -0.54 3.62
CA PRO A 179 13.62 0.65 2.92
C PRO A 179 12.50 1.37 3.67
N ARG A 180 12.45 2.68 3.49
CA ARG A 180 11.30 3.47 3.95
C ARG A 180 10.17 3.30 2.96
N VAL A 181 8.98 3.05 3.47
CA VAL A 181 7.77 2.78 2.69
C VAL A 181 6.93 4.05 2.59
N ARG A 182 6.58 4.46 1.37
CA ARG A 182 5.77 5.66 1.13
C ARG A 182 4.33 5.29 0.89
N THR A 183 3.41 6.01 1.54
CA THR A 183 2.01 6.07 1.11
C THR A 183 1.87 7.21 0.13
N ARG A 184 1.31 6.94 -1.04
CA ARG A 184 1.23 7.88 -2.15
C ARG A 184 -0.20 8.07 -2.64
N LEU A 185 -0.55 9.32 -2.91
CA LEU A 185 -1.65 9.66 -3.80
C LEU A 185 -1.09 9.69 -5.22
N VAL A 186 -1.66 8.92 -6.13
CA VAL A 186 -1.21 8.79 -7.51
C VAL A 186 -2.35 9.17 -8.48
N TRP A 187 -2.01 9.66 -9.66
CA TRP A 187 -2.97 10.08 -10.68
C TRP A 187 -2.33 10.04 -12.07
N HIS A 188 -3.16 10.03 -13.11
CA HIS A 188 -2.67 10.15 -14.48
C HIS A 188 -2.04 11.52 -14.70
N SER A 189 -0.82 11.56 -15.23
CA SER A 189 -0.12 12.81 -15.56
C SER A 189 -0.82 13.61 -16.65
N GLN A 190 -1.64 12.96 -17.48
CA GLN A 190 -2.44 13.54 -18.56
C GLN A 190 -3.70 12.69 -18.80
N PRO A 191 -4.86 13.26 -19.15
CA PRO A 191 -5.15 14.70 -19.19
C PRO A 191 -5.35 15.29 -17.79
N ASN A 192 -5.20 16.60 -17.66
CA ASN A 192 -5.44 17.32 -16.40
C ASN A 192 -6.90 17.18 -15.97
N ASN A 193 -7.12 16.81 -14.72
CA ASN A 193 -8.45 16.74 -14.11
C ASN A 193 -8.53 17.77 -12.97
N PRO A 194 -9.30 18.86 -13.12
CA PRO A 194 -9.38 19.93 -12.11
C PRO A 194 -9.84 19.46 -10.72
N ILE A 195 -10.57 18.33 -10.65
CA ILE A 195 -10.98 17.77 -9.36
C ILE A 195 -9.81 17.06 -8.69
N VAL A 196 -8.98 16.38 -9.48
CA VAL A 196 -7.74 15.79 -8.98
C VAL A 196 -6.79 16.88 -8.51
N ASP A 197 -6.66 17.98 -9.26
CA ASP A 197 -5.82 19.12 -8.87
C ASP A 197 -6.26 19.70 -7.51
N ALA A 198 -7.57 19.90 -7.29
CA ALA A 198 -8.11 20.35 -6.00
C ALA A 198 -7.81 19.35 -4.86
N LEU A 199 -7.93 18.04 -5.13
CA LEU A 199 -7.56 17.00 -4.15
C LEU A 199 -6.06 17.06 -3.82
N LEU A 200 -5.20 17.31 -4.80
CA LEU A 200 -3.75 17.44 -4.60
C LEU A 200 -3.38 18.66 -3.77
N GLU A 201 -4.04 19.78 -3.99
CA GLU A 201 -3.85 21.00 -3.18
C GLU A 201 -4.19 20.73 -1.71
N LEU A 202 -5.36 20.15 -1.45
CA LEU A 202 -5.78 19.78 -0.10
C LEU A 202 -4.83 18.74 0.53
N ALA A 203 -4.45 17.69 -0.20
CA ALA A 203 -3.53 16.66 0.28
C ALA A 203 -2.14 17.23 0.58
N THR A 204 -1.68 18.21 -0.21
CA THR A 204 -0.41 18.90 0.03
C THR A 204 -0.46 19.74 1.30
N ALA A 205 -1.55 20.48 1.53
CA ALA A 205 -1.76 21.23 2.76
C ALA A 205 -1.81 20.28 3.98
N TRP A 206 -2.58 19.20 3.86
CA TRP A 206 -2.72 18.18 4.90
C TRP A 206 -1.38 17.58 5.34
N THR A 207 -0.50 17.25 4.39
CA THR A 207 0.83 16.69 4.71
C THR A 207 1.75 17.68 5.38
N ARG A 208 1.62 18.98 5.11
CA ARG A 208 2.38 20.03 5.77
C ARG A 208 1.95 20.21 7.23
N ASP A 209 0.66 20.18 7.50
CA ASP A 209 0.08 20.34 8.83
C ASP A 209 0.27 19.09 9.70
N GLY A 210 0.11 17.89 9.13
CA GLY A 210 0.31 16.62 9.82
C GLY A 210 1.76 16.29 10.19
N ARG A 211 2.74 17.03 9.68
CA ARG A 211 4.14 16.96 10.14
C ARG A 211 4.40 17.75 11.43
N ARG A 212 3.39 18.49 11.93
CA ARG A 212 3.49 19.30 13.15
C ARG A 212 2.84 18.62 14.38
N THR A 213 2.26 17.44 14.22
CA THR A 213 1.71 16.57 15.29
C THR A 213 2.52 15.28 15.36
#